data_af97fa928e01e613a0e2617f35645576
#
_entry.id   af97fa928e01e613a0e2617f35645576
#
_cell.length_a   1.000
_cell.length_b   1.000
_cell.length_c   1.000
_cell.angle_alpha   90.00
_cell.angle_beta   90.00
_cell.angle_gamma   90.00
#
_symmetry.space_group_name_H-M   'P 1'
#
loop_
_entity.id
_entity.type
_entity.pdbx_description
1 polymer ?
#
loop_
_entity_poly.entity_id
_entity_poly.type
_entity_poly.pdbx_seq_one_letter_code
_entity_poly.pdbx_strand_id
1 'polypeptide(L)'
;WNGAKLTDRLSYNNDDINYFGTEALDYLESDDPIYDHYYMKNGQKKYICLDSVYLSFPLRFSHIAKTVANTLELSGKFRTGEIKHTYMGGYSFVALNRTSYSGYNLGDDVQGPGLYSHVSVYDPHSMGYMTSKFSKATVTHHYSNSLYLQDMVEFNEQWKVLAALRYDFFRYMSASATTPTGRREY
;
A
#
# COMPACT_ATOMS: atom_id res chain seq x y z
N TRP A 1 39.97 -3.69 -19.09
CA TRP A 1 38.57 -3.42 -18.69
C TRP A 1 37.64 -4.11 -19.70
N ASN A 2 37.71 -5.41 -19.79
CA ASN A 2 36.83 -6.16 -20.68
C ASN A 2 35.48 -6.39 -19.97
N GLY A 3 34.45 -5.66 -20.41
CA GLY A 3 33.08 -5.96 -20.05
C GLY A 3 32.49 -5.20 -18.86
N ALA A 4 33.04 -4.04 -18.48
CA ALA A 4 32.37 -3.15 -17.55
C ALA A 4 31.14 -2.51 -18.21
N LYS A 5 30.00 -2.56 -17.51
CA LYS A 5 28.74 -1.97 -17.96
C LYS A 5 28.26 -0.96 -16.90
N LEU A 6 28.06 0.27 -17.33
CA LEU A 6 27.37 1.28 -16.54
C LEU A 6 25.91 1.33 -16.98
N THR A 7 25.02 1.27 -16.01
CA THR A 7 23.57 1.33 -16.25
C THR A 7 22.98 2.42 -15.36
N ASP A 8 22.21 3.31 -15.95
CA ASP A 8 21.41 4.31 -15.25
C ASP A 8 19.94 4.04 -15.53
N ARG A 9 19.12 4.02 -14.47
CA ARG A 9 17.67 3.84 -14.55
C ARG A 9 17.01 4.94 -13.75
N LEU A 10 16.35 5.84 -14.46
CA LEU A 10 15.50 6.88 -13.87
C LEU A 10 14.04 6.51 -14.07
N SER A 11 13.25 6.64 -13.02
CA SER A 11 11.81 6.48 -13.09
C SER A 11 11.09 7.62 -12.36
N TYR A 12 9.94 7.97 -12.89
CA TYR A 12 8.98 8.87 -12.28
C TYR A 12 7.61 8.21 -12.30
N ASN A 13 6.96 8.18 -11.14
CA ASN A 13 5.59 7.72 -11.00
C ASN A 13 4.74 8.82 -10.37
N ASN A 14 3.55 9.04 -10.92
CA ASN A 14 2.51 9.89 -10.32
C ASN A 14 1.25 9.06 -10.17
N ASP A 15 0.95 8.72 -8.94
CA ASP A 15 -0.19 7.91 -8.57
C ASP A 15 -1.25 8.80 -7.93
N ASP A 16 -2.40 8.89 -8.57
CA ASP A 16 -3.54 9.70 -8.14
C ASP A 16 -4.76 8.79 -7.96
N ILE A 17 -5.00 8.40 -6.72
CA ILE A 17 -6.12 7.56 -6.32
C ILE A 17 -7.20 8.41 -5.64
N ASN A 18 -8.43 8.21 -6.06
CA ASN A 18 -9.61 8.77 -5.44
C ASN A 18 -10.67 7.67 -5.34
N TYR A 19 -10.73 7.05 -4.18
CA TYR A 19 -11.58 5.90 -3.92
C TYR A 19 -12.69 6.26 -2.94
N PHE A 20 -13.88 5.76 -3.25
CA PHE A 20 -15.01 5.75 -2.34
C PHE A 20 -15.75 4.42 -2.45
N GLY A 21 -16.01 3.79 -1.33
CA GLY A 21 -16.69 2.51 -1.30
C GLY A 21 -16.99 2.06 0.12
N THR A 22 -17.48 0.84 0.24
CA THR A 22 -17.61 0.15 1.52
C THR A 22 -16.59 -0.97 1.57
N GLU A 23 -15.88 -1.09 2.67
CA GLU A 23 -14.88 -2.16 2.84
C GLU A 23 -15.44 -3.39 3.54
N ALA A 24 -16.48 -3.22 4.34
CA ALA A 24 -17.08 -4.31 5.06
C ALA A 24 -18.57 -4.45 4.74
N LEU A 25 -18.95 -5.69 4.55
CA LEU A 25 -20.33 -6.15 4.57
C LEU A 25 -20.50 -7.00 5.82
N ASP A 26 -21.39 -6.60 6.70
CA ASP A 26 -21.64 -7.34 7.93
C ASP A 26 -23.01 -8.02 7.86
N TYR A 27 -23.08 -9.21 8.43
CA TYR A 27 -24.34 -9.89 8.66
C TYR A 27 -25.05 -9.32 9.88
N LEU A 28 -26.36 -9.43 9.88
CA LEU A 28 -27.19 -9.02 11.02
C LEU A 28 -27.11 -10.03 12.14
N GLU A 29 -27.09 -9.52 13.37
CA GLU A 29 -27.36 -10.35 14.54
C GLU A 29 -28.87 -10.62 14.66
N SER A 30 -29.22 -11.84 15.00
CA SER A 30 -30.57 -12.27 15.28
C SER A 30 -30.64 -13.04 16.60
N ASP A 31 -31.75 -12.97 17.27
CA ASP A 31 -32.08 -13.84 18.40
C ASP A 31 -32.87 -15.11 17.97
N ASP A 32 -33.15 -15.22 16.68
CA ASP A 32 -33.97 -16.32 16.15
C ASP A 32 -33.08 -17.56 15.88
N PRO A 33 -33.37 -18.67 16.57
CA PRO A 33 -32.62 -19.92 16.45
C PRO A 33 -32.81 -20.66 15.09
N ILE A 34 -33.64 -20.13 14.20
CA ILE A 34 -33.76 -20.68 12.83
C ILE A 34 -32.45 -20.57 12.04
N TYR A 35 -31.57 -19.66 12.45
CA TYR A 35 -30.25 -19.53 11.87
C TYR A 35 -29.27 -20.47 12.59
N ASP A 36 -28.68 -21.38 11.89
CA ASP A 36 -27.76 -22.38 12.46
C ASP A 36 -26.42 -21.82 12.92
N HIS A 37 -26.01 -20.68 12.38
CA HIS A 37 -24.73 -20.04 12.70
C HIS A 37 -24.90 -19.09 13.87
N TYR A 38 -24.15 -19.31 14.95
CA TYR A 38 -24.21 -18.48 16.12
C TYR A 38 -22.85 -18.27 16.79
N TYR A 39 -22.76 -17.28 17.63
CA TYR A 39 -21.65 -17.02 18.53
C TYR A 39 -22.14 -16.60 19.91
N MET A 40 -21.25 -16.65 20.89
CA MET A 40 -21.61 -16.28 22.27
C MET A 40 -21.28 -14.80 22.52
N LYS A 41 -22.28 -14.04 22.92
CA LYS A 41 -22.15 -12.62 23.30
C LYS A 41 -22.74 -12.43 24.68
N ASN A 42 -21.92 -12.05 25.66
CA ASN A 42 -22.34 -11.87 27.04
C ASN A 42 -23.07 -13.08 27.64
N GLY A 43 -22.65 -14.28 27.32
CA GLY A 43 -23.24 -15.53 27.80
C GLY A 43 -24.55 -15.94 27.08
N GLN A 44 -24.99 -15.20 26.08
CA GLN A 44 -26.16 -15.51 25.26
C GLN A 44 -25.76 -15.89 23.84
N LYS A 45 -26.54 -16.76 23.23
CA LYS A 45 -26.38 -17.08 21.80
C LYS A 45 -26.89 -15.92 20.96
N LYS A 46 -26.11 -15.46 20.02
CA LYS A 46 -26.50 -14.54 18.95
C LYS A 46 -26.33 -15.27 17.64
N TYR A 47 -27.39 -15.36 16.88
CA TYR A 47 -27.40 -16.00 15.58
C TYR A 47 -27.05 -15.02 14.50
N ILE A 48 -26.48 -15.50 13.41
CA ILE A 48 -26.09 -14.70 12.26
C ILE A 48 -27.15 -14.89 11.19
N CYS A 49 -27.87 -13.81 10.87
CA CYS A 49 -28.82 -13.82 9.75
C CYS A 49 -28.05 -13.85 8.44
N LEU A 50 -28.11 -14.97 7.73
CA LEU A 50 -27.44 -15.14 6.44
C LEU A 50 -28.25 -14.64 5.24
N ASP A 51 -29.47 -14.19 5.47
CA ASP A 51 -30.39 -13.73 4.42
C ASP A 51 -30.17 -12.30 3.99
N SER A 52 -29.48 -11.53 4.81
CA SER A 52 -29.25 -10.10 4.58
C SER A 52 -27.89 -9.66 5.05
N VAL A 53 -27.34 -8.69 4.36
CA VAL A 53 -26.11 -7.98 4.74
C VAL A 53 -26.40 -6.50 4.86
N TYR A 54 -25.62 -5.80 5.68
CA TYR A 54 -25.65 -4.37 5.70
C TYR A 54 -24.28 -3.78 5.36
N LEU A 55 -24.30 -2.60 4.78
CA LEU A 55 -23.08 -1.86 4.44
C LEU A 55 -22.54 -1.21 5.71
N SER A 56 -21.38 -1.65 6.14
CA SER A 56 -20.62 -1.03 7.20
C SER A 56 -19.38 -0.34 6.66
N PHE A 57 -18.86 0.62 7.38
CA PHE A 57 -17.63 1.33 7.03
C PHE A 57 -17.59 1.92 5.61
N PRO A 58 -18.34 2.98 5.31
CA PRO A 58 -18.09 3.75 4.11
C PRO A 58 -16.70 4.37 4.21
N LEU A 59 -15.83 3.97 3.29
CA LEU A 59 -14.45 4.44 3.24
C LEU A 59 -14.28 5.46 2.13
N ARG A 60 -13.84 6.64 2.52
CA ARG A 60 -13.34 7.65 1.59
C ARG A 60 -11.83 7.71 1.70
N PHE A 61 -11.15 7.32 0.65
CA PHE A 61 -9.71 7.27 0.60
C PHE A 61 -9.20 7.90 -0.68
N SER A 62 -8.20 8.73 -0.54
CA SER A 62 -7.56 9.36 -1.69
C SER A 62 -6.10 9.64 -1.39
N HIS A 63 -5.24 9.51 -2.38
CA HIS A 63 -3.89 10.04 -2.28
C HIS A 63 -3.36 10.53 -3.62
N ILE A 64 -2.43 11.47 -3.53
CA ILE A 64 -1.56 11.85 -4.63
C ILE A 64 -0.14 11.51 -4.19
N ALA A 65 0.49 10.56 -4.87
CA ALA A 65 1.84 10.12 -4.58
C ALA A 65 2.74 10.34 -5.80
N LYS A 66 3.82 11.08 -5.61
CA LYS A 66 4.83 11.34 -6.64
C LYS A 66 6.13 10.72 -6.19
N THR A 67 6.64 9.80 -6.99
CA THR A 67 7.89 9.09 -6.71
C THR A 67 8.88 9.32 -7.82
N VAL A 68 10.08 9.75 -7.46
CA VAL A 68 11.25 9.75 -8.34
C VAL A 68 12.21 8.70 -7.79
N ALA A 69 12.69 7.83 -8.65
CA ALA A 69 13.71 6.87 -8.30
C ALA A 69 14.80 6.84 -9.37
N ASN A 70 16.04 6.76 -8.92
CA ASN A 70 17.19 6.60 -9.79
C ASN A 70 18.11 5.50 -9.26
N THR A 71 18.65 4.69 -10.15
CA THR A 71 19.65 3.69 -9.83
C THR A 71 20.78 3.78 -10.84
N LEU A 72 21.97 4.09 -10.34
CA LEU A 72 23.21 4.05 -11.10
C LEU A 72 24.01 2.82 -10.69
N GLU A 73 24.31 1.95 -11.62
CA GLU A 73 24.94 0.64 -11.40
C GLU A 73 26.13 0.43 -12.33
N LEU A 74 27.23 0.03 -11.75
CA LEU A 74 28.41 -0.45 -12.47
C LEU A 74 28.57 -1.94 -12.21
N SER A 75 28.61 -2.73 -13.27
CA SER A 75 28.85 -4.17 -13.19
C SER A 75 29.91 -4.61 -14.18
N GLY A 76 30.58 -5.73 -13.91
CA GLY A 76 31.60 -6.23 -14.77
C GLY A 76 32.27 -7.49 -14.27
N LYS A 77 33.32 -7.88 -15.00
CA LYS A 77 34.13 -9.05 -14.68
C LYS A 77 35.61 -8.71 -14.77
N PHE A 78 36.40 -9.27 -13.87
CA PHE A 78 37.86 -9.21 -13.95
C PHE A 78 38.47 -10.49 -13.39
N ARG A 79 39.80 -10.60 -13.47
CA ARG A 79 40.53 -11.73 -12.90
C ARG A 79 41.68 -11.25 -12.03
N THR A 80 41.93 -11.98 -10.96
CA THR A 80 43.13 -11.87 -10.15
C THR A 80 43.87 -13.21 -10.18
N GLY A 81 44.81 -13.33 -11.09
CA GLY A 81 45.41 -14.62 -11.43
C GLY A 81 44.39 -15.60 -12.02
N GLU A 82 44.25 -16.76 -11.41
CA GLU A 82 43.27 -17.78 -11.80
C GLU A 82 41.84 -17.48 -11.31
N ILE A 83 41.70 -16.60 -10.32
CA ILE A 83 40.42 -16.28 -9.69
C ILE A 83 39.60 -15.34 -10.58
N LYS A 84 38.35 -15.69 -10.80
CA LYS A 84 37.41 -14.86 -11.53
C LYS A 84 36.52 -14.08 -10.58
N HIS A 85 36.27 -12.81 -10.91
CA HIS A 85 35.37 -11.92 -10.18
C HIS A 85 34.24 -11.47 -11.09
N THR A 86 33.02 -11.48 -10.54
CA THR A 86 31.86 -10.86 -11.16
C THR A 86 31.30 -9.88 -10.15
N TYR A 87 31.57 -8.61 -10.38
CA TYR A 87 31.20 -7.54 -9.45
C TYR A 87 30.01 -6.75 -9.94
N MET A 88 29.28 -6.19 -8.98
CA MET A 88 28.26 -5.18 -9.17
C MET A 88 28.30 -4.21 -8.01
N GLY A 89 28.25 -2.93 -8.29
CA GLY A 89 28.13 -1.90 -7.28
C GLY A 89 27.29 -0.75 -7.80
N GLY A 90 26.63 -0.05 -6.91
CA GLY A 90 25.76 1.02 -7.34
C GLY A 90 25.28 1.92 -6.24
N TYR A 91 24.62 2.97 -6.68
CA TYR A 91 23.91 3.92 -5.86
C TYR A 91 22.46 3.96 -6.28
N SER A 92 21.55 3.96 -5.32
CA SER A 92 20.13 4.13 -5.58
C SER A 92 19.57 5.27 -4.72
N PHE A 93 18.69 6.04 -5.34
CA PHE A 93 17.99 7.15 -4.72
C PHE A 93 16.49 6.99 -4.96
N VAL A 94 15.68 7.24 -3.91
CA VAL A 94 14.22 7.30 -4.01
C VAL A 94 13.73 8.51 -3.24
N ALA A 95 12.89 9.31 -3.89
CA ALA A 95 12.15 10.41 -3.26
C ALA A 95 10.66 10.19 -3.48
N LEU A 96 9.90 10.09 -2.38
CA LEU A 96 8.45 10.01 -2.38
C LEU A 96 7.86 11.24 -1.71
N ASN A 97 6.95 11.91 -2.41
CA ASN A 97 6.07 12.93 -1.87
C ASN A 97 4.64 12.43 -1.99
N ARG A 98 3.98 12.25 -0.85
CA ARG A 98 2.60 11.75 -0.80
C ARG A 98 1.73 12.69 0.03
N THR A 99 0.58 13.06 -0.52
CA THR A 99 -0.51 13.64 0.25
C THR A 99 -1.66 12.65 0.26
N SER A 100 -2.01 12.14 1.42
CA SER A 100 -3.15 11.25 1.59
C SER A 100 -4.29 11.96 2.30
N TYR A 101 -5.49 11.70 1.82
CA TYR A 101 -6.74 12.20 2.38
C TYR A 101 -7.53 11.00 2.86
N SER A 102 -7.91 11.00 4.11
CA SER A 102 -8.74 9.93 4.67
C SER A 102 -10.04 10.49 5.20
N GLY A 103 -11.10 9.76 5.01
CA GLY A 103 -12.39 10.02 5.60
C GLY A 103 -13.04 8.69 5.91
N TYR A 104 -13.09 8.35 7.18
CA TYR A 104 -14.08 7.40 7.70
C TYR A 104 -15.25 8.25 8.12
N ASN A 105 -16.22 8.41 7.24
CA ASN A 105 -17.31 9.32 7.48
C ASN A 105 -18.48 8.51 8.02
N LEU A 106 -18.61 8.59 9.31
CA LEU A 106 -19.73 8.04 10.05
C LEU A 106 -20.67 9.19 10.43
N GLY A 107 -21.97 8.97 10.34
CA GLY A 107 -22.97 9.96 10.72
C GLY A 107 -23.27 10.98 9.62
N ASP A 108 -23.36 12.24 10.01
CA ASP A 108 -23.88 13.33 9.16
C ASP A 108 -23.02 13.62 7.91
N ASP A 109 -21.78 13.16 7.89
CA ASP A 109 -20.89 13.35 6.75
C ASP A 109 -21.14 12.37 5.60
N VAL A 110 -21.94 11.31 5.84
CA VAL A 110 -22.33 10.34 4.82
C VAL A 110 -23.76 10.64 4.39
N GLN A 111 -23.91 11.03 3.13
CA GLN A 111 -25.21 11.29 2.53
C GLN A 111 -25.57 10.15 1.58
N GLY A 112 -26.83 9.75 1.65
CA GLY A 112 -27.38 8.70 0.79
C GLY A 112 -28.06 7.58 1.57
N PRO A 113 -28.84 6.76 0.90
CA PRO A 113 -29.72 5.77 1.55
C PRO A 113 -29.00 4.53 2.07
N GLY A 114 -27.69 4.41 1.92
CA GLY A 114 -27.04 3.13 2.04
C GLY A 114 -26.44 2.77 3.39
N LEU A 115 -26.16 3.73 4.26
CA LEU A 115 -25.50 3.43 5.51
C LEU A 115 -26.45 2.71 6.49
N TYR A 116 -26.06 1.53 6.96
CA TYR A 116 -26.87 0.64 7.80
C TYR A 116 -28.17 0.12 7.16
N SER A 117 -28.34 0.28 5.86
CA SER A 117 -29.44 -0.34 5.15
C SER A 117 -29.11 -1.80 4.84
N HIS A 118 -30.14 -2.64 4.97
CA HIS A 118 -30.02 -4.06 4.72
C HIS A 118 -30.34 -4.39 3.27
N VAL A 119 -29.56 -5.27 2.69
CA VAL A 119 -29.81 -5.81 1.35
C VAL A 119 -29.93 -7.31 1.46
N SER A 120 -30.99 -7.87 0.88
CA SER A 120 -31.15 -9.31 0.81
C SER A 120 -30.07 -9.93 -0.07
N VAL A 121 -29.49 -11.04 0.39
CA VAL A 121 -28.54 -11.82 -0.43
C VAL A 121 -29.20 -12.48 -1.63
N TYR A 122 -30.52 -12.64 -1.61
CA TYR A 122 -31.31 -13.22 -2.71
C TYR A 122 -31.77 -12.19 -3.75
N ASP A 123 -31.67 -10.89 -3.42
CA ASP A 123 -31.97 -9.79 -4.32
C ASP A 123 -30.90 -8.68 -4.14
N PRO A 124 -29.66 -8.97 -4.55
CA PRO A 124 -28.56 -8.04 -4.39
C PRO A 124 -28.71 -6.86 -5.36
N HIS A 125 -28.81 -5.66 -4.82
CA HIS A 125 -28.88 -4.43 -5.60
C HIS A 125 -28.16 -3.29 -4.91
N SER A 126 -27.79 -2.27 -5.67
CA SER A 126 -27.19 -1.06 -5.13
C SER A 126 -28.20 -0.26 -4.32
N MET A 127 -27.81 0.14 -3.11
CA MET A 127 -28.62 1.02 -2.25
C MET A 127 -28.55 2.48 -2.69
N GLY A 128 -27.95 2.79 -3.79
CA GLY A 128 -27.79 4.12 -4.32
C GLY A 128 -26.41 4.71 -4.10
N TYR A 129 -26.30 6.00 -4.30
CA TYR A 129 -25.06 6.75 -4.24
C TYR A 129 -24.85 7.33 -2.85
N MET A 130 -23.65 7.12 -2.28
CA MET A 130 -23.25 7.74 -1.03
C MET A 130 -22.18 8.79 -1.31
N THR A 131 -22.26 9.92 -0.64
CA THR A 131 -21.23 10.97 -0.68
C THR A 131 -20.56 11.10 0.67
N SER A 132 -19.29 11.39 0.66
CA SER A 132 -18.57 11.69 1.89
C SER A 132 -17.50 12.74 1.66
N LYS A 133 -17.15 13.44 2.71
CA LYS A 133 -16.09 14.46 2.70
C LYS A 133 -14.77 13.89 3.22
N PHE A 134 -13.67 14.47 2.77
CA PHE A 134 -12.38 14.20 3.39
C PHE A 134 -12.27 14.91 4.72
N SER A 135 -11.92 14.18 5.75
CA SER A 135 -11.81 14.73 7.11
C SER A 135 -10.39 15.18 7.46
N LYS A 136 -9.38 14.62 6.80
CA LYS A 136 -7.98 14.80 7.19
C LYS A 136 -7.05 14.63 5.99
N ALA A 137 -6.00 15.45 5.97
CA ALA A 137 -4.87 15.26 5.07
C ALA A 137 -3.60 14.94 5.86
N THR A 138 -2.76 14.10 5.30
CA THR A 138 -1.43 13.79 5.82
C THR A 138 -0.42 13.94 4.69
N VAL A 139 0.59 14.77 4.91
CA VAL A 139 1.70 14.96 3.97
C VAL A 139 2.89 14.14 4.44
N THR A 140 3.41 13.34 3.55
CA THR A 140 4.57 12.47 3.81
C THR A 140 5.65 12.73 2.79
N HIS A 141 6.87 12.89 3.28
CA HIS A 141 8.09 12.92 2.47
C HIS A 141 9.00 11.79 2.92
N HIS A 142 9.45 11.01 1.97
CA HIS A 142 10.40 9.93 2.20
C HIS A 142 11.55 10.06 1.21
N TYR A 143 12.78 10.06 1.73
CA TYR A 143 14.01 10.04 0.95
C TYR A 143 14.84 8.85 1.38
N SER A 144 15.27 8.06 0.41
CA SER A 144 16.15 6.94 0.63
C SER A 144 17.36 7.03 -0.30
N ASN A 145 18.54 6.77 0.25
CA ASN A 145 19.79 6.68 -0.48
C ASN A 145 20.46 5.37 -0.08
N SER A 146 20.97 4.65 -1.05
CA SER A 146 21.59 3.36 -0.82
C SER A 146 22.87 3.23 -1.62
N LEU A 147 23.92 2.74 -0.97
CA LEU A 147 25.13 2.28 -1.62
C LEU A 147 25.22 0.77 -1.47
N TYR A 148 25.57 0.07 -2.52
CA TYR A 148 25.74 -1.37 -2.48
C TYR A 148 26.90 -1.83 -3.33
N LEU A 149 27.50 -2.92 -2.91
CA LEU A 149 28.58 -3.58 -3.60
C LEU A 149 28.45 -5.08 -3.37
N GLN A 150 28.65 -5.85 -4.43
CA GLN A 150 28.77 -7.29 -4.35
C GLN A 150 29.87 -7.80 -5.28
N ASP A 151 30.48 -8.89 -4.91
CA ASP A 151 31.43 -9.63 -5.74
C ASP A 151 31.18 -11.12 -5.60
N MET A 152 31.04 -11.77 -6.73
CA MET A 152 31.04 -13.22 -6.81
C MET A 152 32.43 -13.66 -7.26
N VAL A 153 33.14 -14.30 -6.34
CA VAL A 153 34.50 -14.80 -6.49
C VAL A 153 34.45 -16.28 -6.84
N GLU A 154 34.96 -16.64 -7.99
CA GLU A 154 35.08 -18.04 -8.45
C GLU A 154 36.53 -18.47 -8.33
N PHE A 155 36.85 -19.28 -7.32
CA PHE A 155 38.21 -19.82 -7.09
C PHE A 155 38.54 -20.96 -8.06
N ASN A 156 37.53 -21.80 -8.33
CA ASN A 156 37.59 -22.90 -9.33
C ASN A 156 36.16 -23.30 -9.71
N GLU A 157 36.00 -24.41 -10.44
CA GLU A 157 34.70 -24.90 -10.90
C GLU A 157 33.78 -25.33 -9.75
N GLN A 158 34.33 -25.71 -8.61
CA GLN A 158 33.61 -26.26 -7.46
C GLN A 158 33.34 -25.20 -6.37
N TRP A 159 34.21 -24.20 -6.23
CA TRP A 159 34.13 -23.23 -5.16
C TRP A 159 33.87 -21.81 -5.66
N LYS A 160 32.73 -21.28 -5.26
CA LYS A 160 32.31 -19.91 -5.51
C LYS A 160 31.80 -19.28 -4.23
N VAL A 161 32.16 -18.04 -3.99
CA VAL A 161 31.73 -17.25 -2.84
C VAL A 161 31.13 -15.95 -3.30
N LEU A 162 29.95 -15.62 -2.80
CA LEU A 162 29.29 -14.32 -2.99
C LEU A 162 29.44 -13.50 -1.72
N ALA A 163 30.09 -12.35 -1.82
CA ALA A 163 30.13 -11.34 -0.77
C ALA A 163 29.32 -10.12 -1.20
N ALA A 164 28.52 -9.57 -0.31
CA ALA A 164 27.71 -8.38 -0.59
C ALA A 164 27.64 -7.48 0.65
N LEU A 165 27.65 -6.17 0.40
CA LEU A 165 27.48 -5.14 1.40
C LEU A 165 26.49 -4.10 0.86
N ARG A 166 25.57 -3.65 1.71
CA ARG A 166 24.65 -2.56 1.42
C ARG A 166 24.55 -1.64 2.62
N TYR A 167 24.57 -0.35 2.36
CA TYR A 167 24.33 0.69 3.33
C TYR A 167 23.15 1.55 2.86
N ASP A 168 22.13 1.67 3.71
CA ASP A 168 20.93 2.46 3.45
C ASP A 168 20.86 3.63 4.45
N PHE A 169 20.62 4.81 3.91
CA PHE A 169 20.26 5.99 4.67
C PHE A 169 18.90 6.48 4.21
N PHE A 170 17.97 6.64 5.14
CA PHE A 170 16.64 7.16 4.84
C PHE A 170 16.20 8.24 5.80
N ARG A 171 15.36 9.14 5.30
CA ARG A 171 14.70 10.16 6.08
C ARG A 171 13.21 10.12 5.80
N TYR A 172 12.42 10.01 6.86
CA TYR A 172 10.97 10.00 6.80
C TYR A 172 10.44 11.19 7.58
N MET A 173 9.50 11.94 6.96
CA MET A 173 8.80 13.06 7.58
C MET A 173 7.32 12.90 7.29
N SER A 174 6.48 13.07 8.30
CA SER A 174 5.03 13.06 8.16
C SER A 174 4.41 14.14 9.02
N ALA A 175 3.48 14.88 8.45
CA ALA A 175 2.73 15.91 9.14
C ALA A 175 1.25 15.82 8.78
N SER A 176 0.39 15.97 9.78
CA SER A 176 -1.05 16.06 9.56
C SER A 176 -1.44 17.51 9.24
N ALA A 177 -2.23 17.69 8.20
CA ALA A 177 -2.91 18.94 7.89
C ALA A 177 -4.36 18.88 8.41
N THR A 178 -4.83 19.95 8.99
CA THR A 178 -6.18 20.01 9.58
C THR A 178 -7.28 20.18 8.54
N THR A 179 -6.94 20.62 7.34
CA THR A 179 -7.93 20.88 6.28
C THR A 179 -7.43 20.29 4.98
N PRO A 180 -8.18 19.38 4.33
CA PRO A 180 -7.87 18.90 3.00
C PRO A 180 -8.04 20.03 1.99
N THR A 181 -6.95 20.48 1.40
CA THR A 181 -6.98 21.53 0.37
C THR A 181 -6.58 20.93 -0.98
N GLY A 182 -7.23 21.41 -2.04
CA GLY A 182 -6.85 21.07 -3.42
C GLY A 182 -7.34 19.73 -3.94
N ARG A 183 -8.19 19.01 -3.19
CA ARG A 183 -8.84 17.80 -3.65
C ARG A 183 -10.31 18.05 -3.95
N ARG A 184 -10.78 17.60 -5.12
CA ARG A 184 -12.20 17.67 -5.45
C ARG A 184 -13.01 16.66 -4.63
N GLU A 185 -14.10 17.13 -4.08
CA GLU A 185 -15.15 16.28 -3.51
C GLU A 185 -16.13 15.94 -4.65
N TYR A 186 -16.58 14.71 -4.68
CA TYR A 186 -17.60 14.24 -5.62
C TYR A 186 -18.85 13.89 -4.87
#